data_3a925a15d18b92a55272446badf82e82
#
_entry.id   3a925a15d18b92a55272446badf82e82
#
_cell.length_a   1.000
_cell.length_b   1.000
_cell.length_c   1.000
_cell.angle_alpha   90.00
_cell.angle_beta   90.00
_cell.angle_gamma   90.00
#
_symmetry.space_group_name_H-M   'P 1'
#
loop_
_entity.id
_entity.type
_entity.pdbx_description
1 polymer ?
#
loop_
_entity_poly.entity_id
_entity_poly.type
_entity_poly.pdbx_seq_one_letter_code
_entity_poly.pdbx_strand_id
1 'polypeptide(L)'
;MLPYGFDIIEYIGNELFVHCRNEREIREALNTRNIFISEREIGYLGRKFVVYLALAHGESREKLVQSMAKRGGYILHVDGTCEGDSPHLFCGMDGVSEWILDNIKIPSEKKELLIPFFRRIRNHYGDPVALVHDMGIGILRAVEEVFPGLPDYICHFHFLRDVGKDLLLDDYQLIIACLRKHNVRTSLRQKA
;
A
#
# COMPACT_ATOMS: atom_id res chain seq x y z
N MET A 1 23.02 12.67 -18.88
CA MET A 1 22.44 11.62 -19.75
C MET A 1 22.46 10.31 -18.96
N LEU A 2 21.34 9.58 -18.94
CA LEU A 2 21.32 8.25 -18.29
C LEU A 2 22.01 7.27 -19.22
N PRO A 3 22.91 6.40 -18.73
CA PRO A 3 23.60 5.43 -19.57
C PRO A 3 22.69 4.30 -20.07
N TYR A 4 21.46 4.21 -19.50
CA TYR A 4 20.46 3.18 -19.82
C TYR A 4 19.14 3.82 -20.23
N GLY A 5 18.42 3.18 -21.14
CA GLY A 5 17.09 3.59 -21.59
C GLY A 5 15.99 3.34 -20.54
N PHE A 6 14.82 3.90 -20.77
CA PHE A 6 13.67 3.71 -19.89
C PHE A 6 13.21 2.25 -19.82
N ASP A 7 13.37 1.49 -20.89
CA ASP A 7 13.08 0.06 -20.99
C ASP A 7 13.85 -0.77 -19.94
N ILE A 8 15.12 -0.44 -19.71
CA ILE A 8 15.94 -1.09 -18.69
C ILE A 8 15.50 -0.68 -17.27
N ILE A 9 15.13 0.59 -17.08
CA ILE A 9 14.64 1.07 -15.78
C ILE A 9 13.31 0.42 -15.44
N GLU A 10 12.40 0.32 -16.41
CA GLU A 10 11.11 -0.34 -16.27
C GLU A 10 11.28 -1.84 -15.96
N TYR A 11 12.12 -2.53 -16.74
CA TYR A 11 12.41 -3.93 -16.49
C TYR A 11 12.93 -4.16 -15.07
N ILE A 12 13.95 -3.40 -14.64
CA ILE A 12 14.52 -3.52 -13.29
C ILE A 12 13.46 -3.22 -12.23
N GLY A 13 12.64 -2.18 -12.42
CA GLY A 13 11.59 -1.83 -11.48
C GLY A 13 10.52 -2.91 -11.33
N ASN A 14 10.08 -3.49 -12.44
CA ASN A 14 9.13 -4.61 -12.42
C ASN A 14 9.73 -5.85 -11.73
N GLU A 15 10.98 -6.19 -12.04
CA GLU A 15 11.64 -7.34 -11.41
C GLU A 15 11.82 -7.15 -9.90
N LEU A 16 12.21 -5.95 -9.43
CA LEU A 16 12.39 -5.66 -8.01
C LEU A 16 11.06 -5.61 -7.25
N PHE A 17 10.07 -4.86 -7.76
CA PHE A 17 8.89 -4.49 -6.99
C PHE A 17 7.64 -5.33 -7.28
N VAL A 18 7.53 -5.91 -8.48
CA VAL A 18 6.40 -6.77 -8.84
C VAL A 18 6.77 -8.25 -8.69
N HIS A 19 7.96 -8.65 -9.16
CA HIS A 19 8.42 -10.03 -9.10
C HIS A 19 9.26 -10.35 -7.86
N CYS A 20 9.53 -9.36 -7.00
CA CYS A 20 10.27 -9.51 -5.74
C CYS A 20 11.64 -10.18 -5.90
N ARG A 21 12.31 -9.98 -7.05
CA ARG A 21 13.67 -10.48 -7.30
C ARG A 21 14.71 -9.58 -6.65
N ASN A 22 15.82 -10.17 -6.23
CA ASN A 22 16.97 -9.42 -5.73
C ASN A 22 17.88 -8.94 -6.88
N GLU A 23 18.78 -7.99 -6.58
CA GLU A 23 19.66 -7.35 -7.56
C GLU A 23 20.58 -8.35 -8.28
N ARG A 24 20.99 -9.41 -7.58
CA ARG A 24 21.84 -10.45 -8.15
C ARG A 24 21.10 -11.27 -9.24
N GLU A 25 19.87 -11.69 -8.96
CA GLU A 25 19.04 -12.42 -9.92
C GLU A 25 18.74 -11.58 -11.16
N ILE A 26 18.47 -10.28 -10.96
CA ILE A 26 18.23 -9.34 -12.06
C ILE A 26 19.50 -9.17 -12.89
N ARG A 27 20.67 -9.03 -12.26
CA ARG A 27 21.96 -8.95 -12.96
C ARG A 27 22.20 -10.19 -13.80
N GLU A 28 21.97 -11.38 -13.26
CA GLU A 28 22.12 -12.65 -13.99
C GLU A 28 21.18 -12.70 -15.21
N ALA A 29 19.91 -12.30 -15.04
CA ALA A 29 18.95 -12.23 -16.15
C ALA A 29 19.32 -11.20 -17.23
N LEU A 30 19.86 -10.04 -16.85
CA LEU A 30 20.35 -9.03 -17.79
C LEU A 30 21.61 -9.50 -18.55
N ASN A 31 22.51 -10.19 -17.88
CA ASN A 31 23.72 -10.74 -18.50
C ASN A 31 23.38 -11.74 -19.63
N THR A 32 22.32 -12.54 -19.49
CA THR A 32 21.87 -13.44 -20.56
C THR A 32 21.39 -12.70 -21.82
N ARG A 33 21.06 -11.41 -21.67
CA ARG A 33 20.65 -10.50 -22.75
C ARG A 33 21.78 -9.58 -23.22
N ASN A 34 23.03 -9.87 -22.84
CA ASN A 34 24.23 -9.05 -23.11
C ASN A 34 24.14 -7.61 -22.53
N ILE A 35 23.42 -7.43 -21.43
CA ILE A 35 23.30 -6.16 -20.73
C ILE A 35 24.05 -6.29 -19.40
N PHE A 36 25.21 -5.60 -19.29
CA PHE A 36 26.10 -5.72 -18.15
C PHE A 36 25.91 -4.51 -17.20
N ILE A 37 25.23 -4.75 -16.09
CA ILE A 37 24.92 -3.74 -15.06
C ILE A 37 25.32 -4.31 -13.70
N SER A 38 25.95 -3.48 -12.85
CA SER A 38 26.29 -3.89 -11.49
C SER A 38 25.06 -3.96 -10.59
N GLU A 39 25.09 -4.80 -9.54
CA GLU A 39 24.01 -4.87 -8.53
C GLU A 39 23.73 -3.50 -7.90
N ARG A 40 24.78 -2.74 -7.59
CA ARG A 40 24.66 -1.37 -7.07
C ARG A 40 23.90 -0.45 -8.04
N GLU A 41 24.17 -0.56 -9.32
CA GLU A 41 23.47 0.25 -10.35
C GLU A 41 22.02 -0.22 -10.52
N ILE A 42 21.74 -1.51 -10.43
CA ILE A 42 20.38 -2.06 -10.43
C ILE A 42 19.57 -1.45 -9.28
N GLY A 43 20.09 -1.47 -8.05
CA GLY A 43 19.44 -0.84 -6.90
C GLY A 43 19.25 0.67 -7.06
N TYR A 44 20.19 1.37 -7.73
CA TYR A 44 20.03 2.79 -8.05
C TYR A 44 18.94 3.04 -9.10
N LEU A 45 18.89 2.25 -10.16
CA LEU A 45 17.85 2.34 -11.20
C LEU A 45 16.47 1.97 -10.66
N GLY A 46 16.39 1.00 -9.75
CA GLY A 46 15.15 0.68 -9.02
C GLY A 46 14.60 1.87 -8.23
N ARG A 47 15.45 2.60 -7.51
CA ARG A 47 15.02 3.84 -6.84
C ARG A 47 14.55 4.92 -7.83
N LYS A 48 15.19 5.05 -8.97
CA LYS A 48 14.73 5.94 -10.05
C LYS A 48 13.39 5.54 -10.62
N PHE A 49 13.16 4.24 -10.81
CA PHE A 49 11.86 3.73 -11.25
C PHE A 49 10.73 4.20 -10.33
N VAL A 50 10.89 4.09 -9.00
CA VAL A 50 9.89 4.58 -8.05
C VAL A 50 9.61 6.07 -8.21
N VAL A 51 10.66 6.89 -8.40
CA VAL A 51 10.48 8.34 -8.63
C VAL A 51 9.73 8.61 -9.95
N TYR A 52 10.09 7.93 -11.02
CA TYR A 52 9.39 8.09 -12.30
C TYR A 52 7.94 7.60 -12.24
N LEU A 53 7.69 6.50 -11.52
CA LEU A 53 6.33 6.01 -11.29
C LEU A 53 5.48 7.04 -10.53
N ALA A 54 6.05 7.66 -9.49
CA ALA A 54 5.37 8.71 -8.74
C ALA A 54 5.06 9.96 -9.60
N LEU A 55 5.99 10.36 -10.47
CA LEU A 55 5.76 11.45 -11.42
C LEU A 55 4.67 11.10 -12.44
N ALA A 56 4.73 9.92 -13.04
CA ALA A 56 3.72 9.44 -13.98
C ALA A 56 2.33 9.34 -13.34
N HIS A 57 2.25 8.90 -12.08
CA HIS A 57 1.00 8.90 -11.31
C HIS A 57 0.47 10.34 -11.13
N GLY A 58 1.32 11.30 -10.77
CA GLY A 58 0.96 12.70 -10.66
C GLY A 58 0.41 13.30 -11.96
N GLU A 59 1.07 13.03 -13.07
CA GLU A 59 0.64 13.47 -14.44
C GLU A 59 -0.67 12.80 -14.88
N SER A 60 -0.95 11.60 -14.38
CA SER A 60 -2.18 10.86 -14.72
C SER A 60 -3.40 11.31 -13.92
N ARG A 61 -3.26 12.21 -12.95
CA ARG A 61 -4.32 12.61 -12.01
C ARG A 61 -5.60 13.10 -12.71
N GLU A 62 -5.48 13.96 -13.69
CA GLU A 62 -6.65 14.48 -14.43
C GLU A 62 -7.45 13.36 -15.10
N LYS A 63 -6.73 12.39 -15.70
CA LYS A 63 -7.36 11.21 -16.32
C LYS A 63 -8.07 10.35 -15.29
N LEU A 64 -7.49 10.21 -14.09
CA LEU A 64 -8.11 9.49 -12.97
C LEU A 64 -9.39 10.19 -12.53
N VAL A 65 -9.34 11.50 -12.29
CA VAL A 65 -10.51 12.31 -11.92
C VAL A 65 -11.63 12.20 -12.96
N GLN A 66 -11.29 12.33 -14.26
CA GLN A 66 -12.26 12.19 -15.34
C GLN A 66 -12.87 10.78 -15.40
N SER A 67 -12.06 9.74 -15.17
CA SER A 67 -12.53 8.36 -15.14
C SER A 67 -13.47 8.10 -13.96
N MET A 68 -13.14 8.61 -12.78
CA MET A 68 -14.00 8.55 -11.59
C MET A 68 -15.31 9.31 -11.80
N ALA A 69 -15.26 10.51 -12.36
CA ALA A 69 -16.44 11.32 -12.64
C ALA A 69 -17.42 10.62 -13.60
N LYS A 70 -16.92 9.93 -14.65
CA LYS A 70 -17.75 9.14 -15.57
C LYS A 70 -18.53 8.01 -14.91
N ARG A 71 -18.04 7.53 -13.77
CA ARG A 71 -18.66 6.46 -12.96
C ARG A 71 -19.55 6.99 -11.84
N GLY A 72 -19.72 8.30 -11.73
CA GLY A 72 -20.50 8.95 -10.67
C GLY A 72 -19.70 9.25 -9.41
N GLY A 73 -18.37 9.15 -9.46
CA GLY A 73 -17.46 9.43 -8.35
C GLY A 73 -16.56 8.25 -7.98
N TYR A 74 -16.02 8.29 -6.78
CA TYR A 74 -15.14 7.24 -6.24
C TYR A 74 -15.50 6.92 -4.79
N ILE A 75 -15.17 5.71 -4.36
CA ILE A 75 -15.31 5.27 -2.97
C ILE A 75 -13.92 5.26 -2.36
N LEU A 76 -13.69 6.10 -1.36
CA LEU A 76 -12.40 6.18 -0.70
C LEU A 76 -12.22 5.06 0.32
N HIS A 77 -11.45 4.05 -0.03
CA HIS A 77 -10.96 3.06 0.91
C HIS A 77 -9.64 3.53 1.52
N VAL A 78 -9.52 3.50 2.84
CA VAL A 78 -8.27 3.82 3.53
C VAL A 78 -7.91 2.71 4.51
N ASP A 79 -6.62 2.44 4.58
CA ASP A 79 -6.06 1.43 5.48
C ASP A 79 -4.62 1.80 5.84
N GLY A 80 -4.22 1.43 7.05
CA GLY A 80 -2.87 1.58 7.56
C GLY A 80 -2.22 0.24 7.83
N THR A 81 -0.96 0.10 7.46
CA THR A 81 -0.17 -1.08 7.78
C THR A 81 1.16 -0.69 8.39
N CYS A 82 1.63 -1.48 9.36
CA CYS A 82 2.97 -1.34 9.91
C CYS A 82 3.57 -2.73 10.16
N GLU A 83 4.89 -2.80 10.13
CA GLU A 83 5.64 -4.01 10.48
C GLU A 83 6.52 -3.72 11.69
N GLY A 84 6.24 -4.41 12.81
CA GLY A 84 6.93 -4.20 14.08
C GLY A 84 6.86 -2.74 14.53
N ASP A 85 8.01 -2.15 14.84
CA ASP A 85 8.15 -0.75 15.29
C ASP A 85 8.31 0.24 14.13
N SER A 86 8.06 -0.19 12.88
CA SER A 86 8.16 0.70 11.72
C SER A 86 7.03 1.73 11.73
N PRO A 87 7.25 2.92 11.12
CA PRO A 87 6.16 3.86 10.87
C PRO A 87 5.06 3.22 10.03
N HIS A 88 3.81 3.61 10.28
CA HIS A 88 2.66 3.17 9.51
C HIS A 88 2.74 3.69 8.08
N LEU A 89 2.52 2.83 7.10
CA LEU A 89 2.19 3.21 5.74
C LEU A 89 0.66 3.30 5.65
N PHE A 90 0.14 4.52 5.51
CA PHE A 90 -1.28 4.78 5.39
C PHE A 90 -1.61 5.11 3.94
N CYS A 91 -2.57 4.39 3.35
CA CYS A 91 -2.92 4.47 1.94
C CYS A 91 -4.39 4.81 1.77
N GLY A 92 -4.69 5.58 0.71
CA GLY A 92 -6.04 5.82 0.21
C GLY A 92 -6.17 5.30 -1.23
N MET A 93 -7.23 4.57 -1.49
CA MET A 93 -7.49 3.89 -2.75
C MET A 93 -8.93 4.12 -3.20
N ASP A 94 -9.16 4.23 -4.50
CA ASP A 94 -10.52 4.12 -5.06
C ASP A 94 -10.96 2.66 -5.05
N GLY A 95 -11.97 2.33 -4.27
CA GLY A 95 -12.48 0.96 -4.11
C GLY A 95 -13.14 0.36 -5.36
N VAL A 96 -13.38 1.17 -6.40
CA VAL A 96 -13.97 0.69 -7.65
C VAL A 96 -12.91 0.33 -8.69
N SER A 97 -11.88 1.16 -8.83
CA SER A 97 -10.79 0.93 -9.80
C SER A 97 -9.55 0.30 -9.18
N GLU A 98 -9.50 0.20 -7.85
CA GLU A 98 -8.35 -0.27 -7.09
C GLU A 98 -7.08 0.59 -7.28
N TRP A 99 -7.25 1.83 -7.77
CA TRP A 99 -6.13 2.75 -7.93
C TRP A 99 -5.78 3.42 -6.61
N ILE A 100 -4.51 3.37 -6.26
CA ILE A 100 -3.99 4.14 -5.13
C ILE A 100 -4.05 5.63 -5.49
N LEU A 101 -4.77 6.39 -4.68
CA LEU A 101 -4.93 7.83 -4.84
C LEU A 101 -3.79 8.60 -4.19
N ASP A 102 -3.42 8.18 -2.98
CA ASP A 102 -2.32 8.78 -2.22
C ASP A 102 -1.84 7.82 -1.12
N ASN A 103 -0.64 8.05 -0.62
CA ASN A 103 -0.11 7.36 0.54
C ASN A 103 0.77 8.28 1.38
N ILE A 104 0.92 7.95 2.65
CA ILE A 104 1.77 8.69 3.60
C ILE A 104 2.40 7.73 4.60
N LYS A 105 3.64 8.01 4.96
CA LYS A 105 4.32 7.32 6.06
C LYS A 105 4.23 8.18 7.32
N ILE A 106 3.60 7.65 8.36
CA ILE A 106 3.29 8.36 9.61
C ILE A 106 3.71 7.53 10.82
N PRO A 107 4.10 8.16 11.93
CA PRO A 107 4.49 7.44 13.15
C PRO A 107 3.30 6.77 13.86
N SER A 108 2.07 7.22 13.62
CA SER A 108 0.85 6.67 14.22
C SER A 108 -0.38 7.19 13.48
N GLU A 109 -1.51 6.52 13.62
CA GLU A 109 -2.80 6.89 13.01
C GLU A 109 -3.58 7.92 13.86
N LYS A 110 -2.89 8.91 14.39
CA LYS A 110 -3.55 9.99 15.13
C LYS A 110 -4.24 10.96 14.17
N LYS A 111 -5.39 11.48 14.58
CA LYS A 111 -6.22 12.43 13.84
C LYS A 111 -5.39 13.54 13.18
N GLU A 112 -4.51 14.17 13.94
CA GLU A 112 -3.73 15.34 13.53
C GLU A 112 -2.78 15.02 12.36
N LEU A 113 -2.33 13.77 12.26
CA LEU A 113 -1.46 13.29 11.18
C LEU A 113 -2.25 12.86 9.95
N LEU A 114 -3.49 12.42 10.12
CA LEU A 114 -4.36 11.95 9.05
C LEU A 114 -5.11 13.08 8.35
N ILE A 115 -5.45 14.17 9.05
CA ILE A 115 -6.15 15.33 8.46
C ILE A 115 -5.41 15.88 7.22
N PRO A 116 -4.09 16.15 7.23
CA PRO A 116 -3.38 16.62 6.05
C PRO A 116 -3.45 15.65 4.87
N PHE A 117 -3.42 14.34 5.13
CA PHE A 117 -3.57 13.30 4.13
C PHE A 117 -4.96 13.35 3.48
N PHE A 118 -6.03 13.34 4.26
CA PHE A 118 -7.39 13.43 3.75
C PHE A 118 -7.66 14.74 2.99
N ARG A 119 -7.19 15.87 3.49
CA ARG A 119 -7.29 17.18 2.80
C ARG A 119 -6.57 17.14 1.45
N ARG A 120 -5.43 16.47 1.35
CA ARG A 120 -4.68 16.32 0.10
C ARG A 120 -5.47 15.48 -0.92
N ILE A 121 -6.07 14.35 -0.49
CA ILE A 121 -6.96 13.55 -1.35
C ILE A 121 -8.14 14.40 -1.82
N ARG A 122 -8.83 15.08 -0.90
CA ARG A 122 -9.96 15.96 -1.22
C ARG A 122 -9.59 17.05 -2.23
N ASN A 123 -8.44 17.68 -2.07
CA ASN A 123 -7.97 18.73 -2.97
C ASN A 123 -7.64 18.21 -4.37
N HIS A 124 -7.21 16.96 -4.47
CA HIS A 124 -6.81 16.37 -5.75
C HIS A 124 -7.96 15.69 -6.50
N TYR A 125 -8.89 15.09 -5.78
CA TYR A 125 -9.92 14.20 -6.36
C TYR A 125 -11.34 14.64 -6.05
N GLY A 126 -11.55 15.66 -5.20
CA GLY A 126 -12.86 16.08 -4.71
C GLY A 126 -13.38 15.21 -3.57
N ASP A 127 -14.65 15.39 -3.22
CA ASP A 127 -15.31 14.59 -2.19
C ASP A 127 -15.64 13.18 -2.74
N PRO A 128 -15.35 12.10 -2.00
CA PRO A 128 -15.77 10.76 -2.38
C PRO A 128 -17.28 10.60 -2.23
N VAL A 129 -17.87 9.64 -2.93
CA VAL A 129 -19.28 9.26 -2.75
C VAL A 129 -19.50 8.59 -1.39
N ALA A 130 -18.51 7.86 -0.93
CA ALA A 130 -18.50 7.18 0.36
C ALA A 130 -17.05 6.91 0.82
N LEU A 131 -16.90 6.64 2.12
CA LEU A 131 -15.63 6.19 2.71
C LEU A 131 -15.79 4.76 3.24
N VAL A 132 -14.70 4.02 3.22
CA VAL A 132 -14.58 2.70 3.85
C VAL A 132 -13.24 2.60 4.58
N HIS A 133 -13.28 2.29 5.86
CA HIS A 133 -12.07 2.18 6.68
C HIS A 133 -12.27 1.20 7.85
N ASP A 134 -11.22 0.97 8.63
CA ASP A 134 -11.35 0.28 9.90
C ASP A 134 -12.01 1.17 10.98
N MET A 135 -12.26 0.61 12.17
CA MET A 135 -12.87 1.35 13.29
C MET A 135 -11.88 2.18 14.10
N GLY A 136 -10.71 2.51 13.55
CA GLY A 136 -9.68 3.30 14.23
C GLY A 136 -10.19 4.67 14.66
N ILE A 137 -10.15 4.99 15.96
CA ILE A 137 -10.68 6.26 16.51
C ILE A 137 -10.04 7.49 15.84
N GLY A 138 -8.74 7.42 15.52
CA GLY A 138 -8.04 8.49 14.83
C GLY A 138 -8.56 8.73 13.42
N ILE A 139 -8.86 7.66 12.70
CA ILE A 139 -9.40 7.68 11.35
C ILE A 139 -10.82 8.28 11.38
N LEU A 140 -11.70 7.73 12.23
CA LEU A 140 -13.08 8.23 12.38
C LEU A 140 -13.12 9.74 12.63
N ARG A 141 -12.34 10.24 13.58
CA ARG A 141 -12.29 11.68 13.91
C ARG A 141 -11.71 12.54 12.78
N ALA A 142 -10.75 12.01 12.02
CA ALA A 142 -10.18 12.73 10.88
C ALA A 142 -11.14 12.78 9.70
N VAL A 143 -11.86 11.68 9.43
CA VAL A 143 -12.91 11.59 8.41
C VAL A 143 -14.04 12.56 8.73
N GLU A 144 -14.56 12.56 9.98
CA GLU A 144 -15.62 13.49 10.41
C GLU A 144 -15.22 14.95 10.22
N GLU A 145 -13.94 15.30 10.45
CA GLU A 145 -13.48 16.68 10.26
C GLU A 145 -13.33 17.06 8.78
N VAL A 146 -12.81 16.16 7.95
CA VAL A 146 -12.50 16.51 6.55
C VAL A 146 -13.68 16.26 5.62
N PHE A 147 -14.49 15.24 5.90
CA PHE A 147 -15.61 14.80 5.06
C PHE A 147 -16.93 14.74 5.86
N PRO A 148 -17.35 15.83 6.51
CA PRO A 148 -18.54 15.82 7.37
C PRO A 148 -19.79 15.44 6.57
N GLY A 149 -20.57 14.50 7.11
CA GLY A 149 -21.87 14.10 6.55
C GLY A 149 -21.80 13.20 5.31
N LEU A 150 -20.61 12.76 4.88
CA LEU A 150 -20.51 11.76 3.83
C LEU A 150 -20.79 10.36 4.39
N PRO A 151 -21.36 9.45 3.57
CA PRO A 151 -21.54 8.05 3.95
C PRO A 151 -20.20 7.42 4.35
N ASP A 152 -20.17 6.82 5.53
CA ASP A 152 -18.99 6.27 6.17
C ASP A 152 -19.26 4.83 6.58
N TYR A 153 -18.48 3.89 6.07
CA TYR A 153 -18.69 2.46 6.22
C TYR A 153 -17.48 1.78 6.82
N ILE A 154 -17.74 0.74 7.59
CA ILE A 154 -16.70 -0.11 8.19
C ILE A 154 -16.24 -1.14 7.15
N CYS A 155 -14.94 -1.33 7.04
CA CYS A 155 -14.35 -2.39 6.24
C CYS A 155 -14.80 -3.78 6.76
N HIS A 156 -15.49 -4.56 5.94
CA HIS A 156 -15.97 -5.89 6.31
C HIS A 156 -14.86 -6.83 6.75
N PHE A 157 -13.68 -6.75 6.12
CA PHE A 157 -12.53 -7.57 6.50
C PHE A 157 -12.09 -7.30 7.94
N HIS A 158 -11.94 -6.02 8.32
CA HIS A 158 -11.55 -5.64 9.67
C HIS A 158 -12.62 -6.01 10.69
N PHE A 159 -13.88 -5.76 10.36
CA PHE A 159 -15.00 -6.16 11.21
C PHE A 159 -15.03 -7.67 11.47
N LEU A 160 -15.00 -8.50 10.42
CA LEU A 160 -15.01 -9.95 10.55
C LEU A 160 -13.76 -10.48 11.26
N ARG A 161 -12.60 -9.88 11.02
CA ARG A 161 -11.36 -10.23 11.74
C ARG A 161 -11.49 -9.98 13.24
N ASP A 162 -12.07 -8.85 13.62
CA ASP A 162 -12.18 -8.49 15.03
C ASP A 162 -13.29 -9.31 15.74
N VAL A 163 -14.41 -9.54 15.07
CA VAL A 163 -15.43 -10.51 15.53
C VAL A 163 -14.81 -11.93 15.68
N GLY A 164 -14.02 -12.36 14.70
CA GLY A 164 -13.34 -13.65 14.76
C GLY A 164 -12.35 -13.74 15.93
N LYS A 165 -11.63 -12.67 16.22
CA LYS A 165 -10.75 -12.63 17.42
C LYS A 165 -11.55 -12.76 18.71
N ASP A 166 -12.65 -12.01 18.84
CA ASP A 166 -13.45 -12.02 20.07
C ASP A 166 -14.14 -13.36 20.30
N LEU A 167 -14.65 -14.00 19.24
CA LEU A 167 -15.35 -15.28 19.33
C LEU A 167 -14.43 -16.51 19.44
N LEU A 168 -13.24 -16.47 18.84
CA LEU A 168 -12.35 -17.62 18.69
C LEU A 168 -11.01 -17.45 19.43
N LEU A 169 -10.89 -16.45 20.31
CA LEU A 169 -9.62 -16.12 20.97
C LEU A 169 -9.04 -17.32 21.72
N ASP A 170 -9.86 -18.03 22.49
CA ASP A 170 -9.42 -19.16 23.30
C ASP A 170 -8.96 -20.33 22.43
N ASP A 171 -9.73 -20.67 21.39
CA ASP A 171 -9.38 -21.74 20.45
C ASP A 171 -8.11 -21.37 19.67
N TYR A 172 -7.98 -20.11 19.25
CA TYR A 172 -6.79 -19.60 18.57
C TYR A 172 -5.55 -19.68 19.47
N GLN A 173 -5.67 -19.33 20.75
CA GLN A 173 -4.56 -19.45 21.71
C GLN A 173 -4.15 -20.91 21.93
N LEU A 174 -5.09 -21.83 21.99
CA LEU A 174 -4.82 -23.29 22.09
C LEU A 174 -4.06 -23.79 20.86
N ILE A 175 -4.48 -23.37 19.66
CA ILE A 175 -3.79 -23.73 18.40
C ILE A 175 -2.36 -23.16 18.41
N ILE A 176 -2.17 -21.89 18.75
CA ILE A 176 -0.84 -21.28 18.83
C ILE A 176 0.05 -21.97 19.86
N ALA A 177 -0.47 -22.34 21.01
CA ALA A 177 0.28 -23.08 22.03
C ALA A 177 0.71 -24.46 21.51
N CYS A 178 -0.17 -25.17 20.83
CA CYS A 178 0.13 -26.43 20.17
C CYS A 178 1.22 -26.29 19.10
N LEU A 179 1.09 -25.31 18.21
CA LEU A 179 2.09 -25.04 17.16
C LEU A 179 3.47 -24.67 17.73
N ARG A 180 3.50 -23.90 18.81
CA ARG A 180 4.74 -23.57 19.54
C ARG A 180 5.37 -24.79 20.16
N LYS A 181 4.58 -25.66 20.81
CA LYS A 181 5.06 -26.91 21.43
C LYS A 181 5.74 -27.81 20.40
N HIS A 182 5.26 -27.84 19.17
CA HIS A 182 5.80 -28.67 18.09
C HIS A 182 6.81 -27.95 17.19
N ASN A 183 7.27 -26.74 17.55
CA ASN A 183 8.22 -25.91 16.80
C ASN A 183 7.85 -25.65 15.30
N VAL A 184 6.55 -25.76 14.96
CA VAL A 184 6.06 -25.63 13.57
C VAL A 184 6.41 -24.27 12.96
N ARG A 185 6.33 -23.19 13.77
CA ARG A 185 6.64 -21.84 13.32
C ARG A 185 8.10 -21.68 12.87
N THR A 186 9.03 -22.30 13.59
CA THR A 186 10.47 -22.29 13.25
C THR A 186 10.71 -23.05 11.95
N SER A 187 10.07 -24.20 11.79
CA SER A 187 10.19 -25.03 10.59
C SER A 187 9.62 -24.35 9.32
N LEU A 188 8.55 -23.56 9.43
CA LEU A 188 7.98 -22.81 8.32
C LEU A 188 8.85 -21.59 7.92
N ARG A 189 9.44 -20.88 8.90
CA ARG A 189 10.36 -19.77 8.62
C ARG A 189 11.67 -20.18 7.96
N GLN A 190 12.11 -21.42 8.16
CA GLN A 190 13.34 -21.95 7.54
C GLN A 190 13.12 -22.41 6.10
N LYS A 191 11.86 -22.54 5.63
CA LYS A 191 11.50 -22.99 4.28
C LYS A 191 10.94 -21.88 3.39
N ALA A 192 10.75 -20.68 3.93
CA ALA A 192 10.36 -19.48 3.19
C ALA A 192 11.60 -18.64 2.88
#